data_8b36120a57a523c32790e5ecdae2221c
#
_entry.id   8b36120a57a523c32790e5ecdae2221c
#
_cell.length_a   1.000
_cell.length_b   1.000
_cell.length_c   1.000
_cell.angle_alpha   90.00
_cell.angle_beta   90.00
_cell.angle_gamma   90.00
#
_symmetry.space_group_name_H-M   'P 1'
#
loop_
_entity.id
_entity.type
_entity.pdbx_description
1 polymer ?
#
loop_
_entity_poly.entity_id
_entity_poly.type
_entity_poly.pdbx_seq_one_letter_code
_entity_poly.pdbx_strand_id
1 'polypeptide(L)'
;MSAPAPSPLAIVEVDPAHTPERQGEVLTDAALAFVAALHRRFTPRRDELLARRAERRAEIARTSTLDFLPQTARIRADDSWRVAEAPAALNDRRVEITGPTDRKMTINALNSGAKVWLADFEDASAPTWENVISGQLNLIDAYERRIDFTDPASGKSYALKPAEELATVVMRPRGWHLDERHLQFEGRPVPGALVDFGLYFFHNAKRLLALGKGPYFYLPKTESHLEARLWNDIFVFAQDQLGIPQGTVRATVLIETITAAYEMEEILYELRDHASGLNAGRWDYLFSIVKNFRDGGAKFVLPDRNAVTMTAPFMRAYTELLVRTCHKRGAHALGGMAAFIPNRRDPEANEQALAKVKNDKDREAGDGFDGSWVAHPDLVPLARASFDAVLGDRPHQKDRLREDVDVKAADLIAIDSLDAKPTYQGLIDAVQVGTRYIEAWLRGLGAVAIFGLMEDAATAEISRSQIWQWVDAGVVFENGERATAELVRRVAAEQLAAIRAEVGEDAFTSGRWQQAHDLLLRVALDADYTEFLTLPAYELLG
;
A
#
# COMPACT_ATOMS: atom_id res chain seq x y z
N MET A 1 5.88 -26.30 -33.74
CA MET A 1 6.02 -25.16 -32.83
C MET A 1 7.51 -24.95 -32.62
N SER A 2 8.06 -23.81 -33.05
CA SER A 2 9.46 -23.44 -32.79
C SER A 2 9.61 -23.23 -31.28
N ALA A 3 10.66 -23.80 -30.67
CA ALA A 3 10.98 -23.54 -29.27
C ALA A 3 11.09 -22.02 -29.06
N PRO A 4 10.52 -21.49 -27.96
CA PRO A 4 10.69 -20.08 -27.69
C PRO A 4 12.17 -19.74 -27.59
N ALA A 5 12.56 -18.61 -28.18
CA ALA A 5 13.92 -18.10 -28.02
C ALA A 5 14.23 -17.96 -26.51
N PRO A 6 15.46 -18.27 -26.09
CA PRO A 6 15.81 -18.16 -24.66
C PRO A 6 15.48 -16.76 -24.16
N SER A 7 14.92 -16.69 -22.96
CA SER A 7 14.58 -15.41 -22.33
C SER A 7 15.86 -14.57 -22.20
N PRO A 8 15.86 -13.32 -22.66
CA PRO A 8 17.01 -12.42 -22.47
C PRO A 8 17.09 -11.87 -21.03
N LEU A 9 16.21 -12.29 -20.14
CA LEU A 9 16.31 -11.96 -18.71
C LEU A 9 17.44 -12.75 -18.06
N ALA A 10 18.30 -12.03 -17.36
CA ALA A 10 19.35 -12.59 -16.52
C ALA A 10 19.01 -12.35 -15.05
N ILE A 11 19.20 -13.39 -14.24
CA ILE A 11 19.20 -13.26 -12.78
C ILE A 11 20.60 -12.81 -12.37
N VAL A 12 20.68 -11.71 -11.61
CA VAL A 12 21.94 -11.28 -10.99
C VAL A 12 22.30 -12.27 -9.89
N GLU A 13 23.58 -12.52 -9.71
CA GLU A 13 24.05 -13.41 -8.65
C GLU A 13 23.55 -12.92 -7.28
N VAL A 14 22.91 -13.81 -6.55
CA VAL A 14 22.33 -13.55 -5.22
C VAL A 14 23.06 -14.42 -4.22
N ASP A 15 23.34 -13.89 -3.02
CA ASP A 15 23.90 -14.68 -1.94
C ASP A 15 23.06 -15.94 -1.70
N PRO A 16 23.64 -17.14 -1.73
CA PRO A 16 22.92 -18.37 -1.48
C PRO A 16 22.15 -18.39 -0.15
N ALA A 17 22.63 -17.65 0.86
CA ALA A 17 21.92 -17.50 2.14
C ALA A 17 20.58 -16.78 2.03
N HIS A 18 20.37 -15.97 0.97
CA HIS A 18 19.16 -15.19 0.70
C HIS A 18 18.37 -15.71 -0.51
N THR A 19 18.71 -16.90 -0.99
CA THR A 19 18.08 -17.52 -2.17
C THR A 19 17.22 -18.70 -1.75
N PRO A 20 15.89 -18.67 -1.95
CA PRO A 20 15.01 -19.80 -1.63
C PRO A 20 15.40 -21.05 -2.42
N GLU A 21 15.48 -22.21 -1.75
CA GLU A 21 15.84 -23.50 -2.39
C GLU A 21 14.97 -23.83 -3.61
N ARG A 22 13.69 -23.45 -3.57
CA ARG A 22 12.68 -23.75 -4.60
C ARG A 22 12.46 -22.61 -5.59
N GLN A 23 13.37 -21.63 -5.69
CA GLN A 23 13.19 -20.49 -6.60
C GLN A 23 12.97 -20.91 -8.07
N GLY A 24 13.52 -22.04 -8.50
CA GLY A 24 13.32 -22.56 -9.85
C GLY A 24 11.86 -22.95 -10.17
N GLU A 25 11.00 -23.11 -9.18
CA GLU A 25 9.56 -23.33 -9.40
C GLU A 25 8.86 -22.01 -9.78
N VAL A 26 9.40 -20.87 -9.36
CA VAL A 26 8.92 -19.52 -9.70
C VAL A 26 9.58 -19.00 -10.97
N LEU A 27 10.90 -19.15 -11.06
CA LEU A 27 11.72 -18.60 -12.15
C LEU A 27 11.92 -19.62 -13.28
N THR A 28 10.82 -20.18 -13.78
CA THR A 28 10.86 -21.06 -14.95
C THR A 28 11.18 -20.25 -16.22
N ASP A 29 11.81 -20.88 -17.24
CA ASP A 29 12.10 -20.22 -18.52
C ASP A 29 10.85 -19.56 -19.14
N ALA A 30 9.69 -20.22 -19.03
CA ALA A 30 8.43 -19.69 -19.55
C ALA A 30 7.92 -18.47 -18.75
N ALA A 31 8.04 -18.48 -17.42
CA ALA A 31 7.69 -17.33 -16.59
C ALA A 31 8.63 -16.15 -16.85
N LEU A 32 9.93 -16.41 -16.95
CA LEU A 32 10.92 -15.39 -17.29
C LEU A 32 10.69 -14.81 -18.70
N ALA A 33 10.33 -15.63 -19.68
CA ALA A 33 9.99 -15.17 -21.03
C ALA A 33 8.74 -14.26 -21.00
N PHE A 34 7.75 -14.59 -20.18
CA PHE A 34 6.56 -13.77 -20.00
C PHE A 34 6.89 -12.41 -19.34
N VAL A 35 7.69 -12.39 -18.27
CA VAL A 35 8.15 -11.16 -17.63
C VAL A 35 8.98 -10.31 -18.60
N ALA A 36 9.86 -10.94 -19.42
CA ALA A 36 10.62 -10.24 -20.46
C ALA A 36 9.72 -9.56 -21.50
N ALA A 37 8.63 -10.22 -21.89
CA ALA A 37 7.67 -9.66 -22.84
C ALA A 37 6.95 -8.43 -22.25
N LEU A 38 6.55 -8.50 -20.96
CA LEU A 38 5.99 -7.36 -20.22
C LEU A 38 7.00 -6.21 -20.14
N HIS A 39 8.22 -6.49 -19.71
CA HIS A 39 9.27 -5.50 -19.56
C HIS A 39 9.56 -4.76 -20.88
N ARG A 40 9.80 -5.51 -21.97
CA ARG A 40 10.08 -4.92 -23.29
C ARG A 40 8.97 -3.99 -23.76
N ARG A 41 7.73 -4.38 -23.52
CA ARG A 41 6.56 -3.65 -24.01
C ARG A 41 6.19 -2.43 -23.18
N PHE A 42 6.28 -2.51 -21.85
CA PHE A 42 5.64 -1.54 -20.96
C PHE A 42 6.63 -0.67 -20.17
N THR A 43 7.88 -1.10 -19.99
CA THR A 43 8.87 -0.30 -19.24
C THR A 43 9.13 1.08 -19.85
N PRO A 44 9.26 1.23 -21.18
CA PRO A 44 9.47 2.57 -21.75
C PRO A 44 8.34 3.55 -21.41
N ARG A 45 7.09 3.07 -21.44
CA ARG A 45 5.95 3.91 -21.08
C ARG A 45 5.86 4.18 -19.57
N ARG A 46 6.23 3.20 -18.73
CA ARG A 46 6.35 3.41 -17.28
C ARG A 46 7.34 4.54 -16.99
N ASP A 47 8.48 4.55 -17.64
CA ASP A 47 9.50 5.58 -17.43
C ASP A 47 9.01 6.96 -17.89
N GLU A 48 8.31 7.04 -19.01
CA GLU A 48 7.65 8.27 -19.46
C GLU A 48 6.65 8.78 -18.38
N LEU A 49 5.86 7.89 -17.78
CA LEU A 49 4.89 8.27 -16.75
C LEU A 49 5.57 8.72 -15.46
N LEU A 50 6.68 8.10 -15.06
CA LEU A 50 7.48 8.58 -13.92
C LEU A 50 8.07 9.97 -14.19
N ALA A 51 8.54 10.24 -15.42
CA ALA A 51 8.98 11.58 -15.79
C ALA A 51 7.84 12.60 -15.72
N ARG A 52 6.63 12.24 -16.13
CA ARG A 52 5.43 13.08 -16.01
C ARG A 52 5.04 13.39 -14.56
N ARG A 53 5.33 12.50 -13.61
CA ARG A 53 5.16 12.81 -12.18
C ARG A 53 6.02 14.00 -11.78
N ALA A 54 7.28 14.05 -12.22
CA ALA A 54 8.18 15.18 -11.95
C ALA A 54 7.67 16.48 -12.60
N GLU A 55 7.17 16.42 -13.83
CA GLU A 55 6.55 17.59 -14.52
C GLU A 55 5.32 18.10 -13.74
N ARG A 56 4.43 17.18 -13.34
CA ARG A 56 3.24 17.53 -12.54
C ARG A 56 3.63 18.14 -11.20
N ARG A 57 4.65 17.55 -10.53
CA ARG A 57 5.18 18.08 -9.29
C ARG A 57 5.73 19.51 -9.47
N ALA A 58 6.46 19.79 -10.54
CA ALA A 58 6.97 21.12 -10.84
C ALA A 58 5.83 22.14 -11.10
N GLU A 59 4.73 21.71 -11.72
CA GLU A 59 3.53 22.52 -11.88
C GLU A 59 2.91 22.87 -10.52
N ILE A 60 2.74 21.89 -9.65
CA ILE A 60 2.20 22.08 -8.29
C ILE A 60 3.10 23.02 -7.48
N ALA A 61 4.43 22.88 -7.56
CA ALA A 61 5.37 23.79 -6.91
C ALA A 61 5.16 25.26 -7.30
N ARG A 62 4.88 25.48 -8.58
CA ARG A 62 4.68 26.83 -9.13
C ARG A 62 3.31 27.42 -8.79
N THR A 63 2.27 26.60 -8.71
CA THR A 63 0.87 27.06 -8.58
C THR A 63 0.32 26.91 -7.17
N SER A 64 0.87 25.99 -6.38
CA SER A 64 0.35 25.56 -5.07
C SER A 64 -1.14 25.16 -5.12
N THR A 65 -1.58 24.62 -6.27
CA THR A 65 -2.97 24.19 -6.50
C THR A 65 -3.04 22.89 -7.28
N LEU A 66 -4.15 22.18 -7.09
CA LEU A 66 -4.61 21.10 -7.94
C LEU A 66 -6.08 21.33 -8.28
N ASP A 67 -6.51 20.90 -9.46
CA ASP A 67 -7.89 20.94 -9.90
C ASP A 67 -8.24 19.68 -10.68
N PHE A 68 -9.54 19.40 -10.79
CA PHE A 68 -10.04 18.36 -11.68
C PHE A 68 -9.67 18.68 -13.12
N LEU A 69 -9.21 17.66 -13.85
CA LEU A 69 -8.66 17.84 -15.20
C LEU A 69 -9.74 18.34 -16.19
N PRO A 70 -9.61 19.52 -16.78
CA PRO A 70 -10.61 20.04 -17.73
C PRO A 70 -10.68 19.23 -19.02
N GLN A 71 -9.56 18.64 -19.47
CA GLN A 71 -9.49 17.82 -20.69
C GLN A 71 -10.26 16.50 -20.58
N THR A 72 -10.52 16.00 -19.38
CA THR A 72 -11.26 14.77 -19.09
C THR A 72 -12.68 15.03 -18.56
N ALA A 73 -13.12 16.29 -18.49
CA ALA A 73 -14.43 16.68 -17.95
C ALA A 73 -15.58 15.87 -18.55
N ARG A 74 -15.49 15.48 -19.84
CA ARG A 74 -16.49 14.64 -20.51
C ARG A 74 -16.65 13.26 -19.85
N ILE A 75 -15.58 12.66 -19.27
CA ILE A 75 -15.63 11.38 -18.57
C ILE A 75 -16.49 11.50 -17.32
N ARG A 76 -16.30 12.59 -16.56
CA ARG A 76 -17.05 12.86 -15.33
C ARG A 76 -18.52 13.23 -15.60
N ALA A 77 -18.77 13.92 -16.71
CA ALA A 77 -20.11 14.38 -17.11
C ALA A 77 -20.95 13.29 -17.79
N ASP A 78 -20.33 12.22 -18.30
CA ASP A 78 -21.05 11.11 -18.96
C ASP A 78 -21.56 10.12 -17.92
N ASP A 79 -22.86 10.07 -17.71
CA ASP A 79 -23.52 9.17 -16.77
C ASP A 79 -23.83 7.79 -17.35
N SER A 80 -23.48 7.52 -18.61
CA SER A 80 -23.80 6.27 -19.30
C SER A 80 -22.86 5.11 -18.98
N TRP A 81 -21.60 5.38 -18.60
CA TRP A 81 -20.62 4.34 -18.37
C TRP A 81 -20.57 3.85 -16.91
N ARG A 82 -20.26 2.59 -16.75
CA ARG A 82 -20.02 1.92 -15.47
C ARG A 82 -18.80 1.01 -15.61
N VAL A 83 -18.21 0.63 -14.47
CA VAL A 83 -17.23 -0.46 -14.45
C VAL A 83 -17.94 -1.80 -14.62
N ALA A 84 -17.20 -2.82 -15.06
CA ALA A 84 -17.73 -4.18 -15.17
C ALA A 84 -18.17 -4.70 -13.79
N GLU A 85 -19.24 -5.49 -13.76
CA GLU A 85 -19.77 -6.09 -12.53
C GLU A 85 -18.69 -6.89 -11.80
N ALA A 86 -18.68 -6.82 -10.47
CA ALA A 86 -17.73 -7.57 -9.66
C ALA A 86 -18.01 -9.08 -9.79
N PRO A 87 -16.97 -9.91 -9.93
CA PRO A 87 -17.13 -11.36 -9.88
C PRO A 87 -17.60 -11.79 -8.47
N ALA A 88 -18.26 -12.96 -8.40
CA ALA A 88 -18.83 -13.47 -7.15
C ALA A 88 -17.84 -13.44 -5.97
N ALA A 89 -16.58 -13.75 -6.22
CA ALA A 89 -15.53 -13.78 -5.20
C ALA A 89 -15.14 -12.39 -4.65
N LEU A 90 -15.52 -11.29 -5.32
CA LEU A 90 -15.27 -9.90 -4.91
C LEU A 90 -16.59 -9.12 -4.67
N ASN A 91 -17.73 -9.79 -4.64
CA ASN A 91 -19.00 -9.09 -4.49
C ASN A 91 -19.25 -8.64 -3.04
N ASP A 92 -18.85 -9.44 -2.05
CA ASP A 92 -18.88 -9.09 -0.62
C ASP A 92 -17.44 -8.83 -0.14
N ARG A 93 -17.16 -7.57 0.19
CA ARG A 93 -15.82 -7.10 0.61
C ARG A 93 -15.85 -6.43 1.98
N ARG A 94 -16.83 -6.73 2.81
CA ARG A 94 -17.10 -6.00 4.08
C ARG A 94 -15.92 -5.99 5.04
N VAL A 95 -15.06 -7.05 5.05
CA VAL A 95 -13.80 -7.03 5.78
C VAL A 95 -12.71 -7.66 4.93
N GLU A 96 -11.63 -6.93 4.76
CA GLU A 96 -10.40 -7.37 4.14
C GLU A 96 -9.27 -7.35 5.16
N ILE A 97 -8.40 -8.35 5.13
CA ILE A 97 -7.18 -8.37 5.94
C ILE A 97 -5.97 -8.11 5.04
N THR A 98 -5.03 -7.29 5.50
CA THR A 98 -3.76 -7.05 4.81
C THR A 98 -2.61 -7.69 5.56
N GLY A 99 -1.58 -8.09 4.84
CA GLY A 99 -0.36 -8.61 5.43
C GLY A 99 0.62 -9.17 4.40
N PRO A 100 1.88 -9.36 4.82
CA PRO A 100 2.94 -9.88 3.97
C PRO A 100 2.68 -11.34 3.55
N THR A 101 3.46 -11.77 2.56
CA THR A 101 3.32 -13.09 1.94
C THR A 101 4.29 -14.13 2.52
N ASP A 102 4.84 -13.92 3.72
CA ASP A 102 5.58 -14.97 4.41
C ASP A 102 4.68 -16.17 4.74
N ARG A 103 5.30 -17.33 4.90
CA ARG A 103 4.60 -18.61 4.97
C ARG A 103 3.56 -18.69 6.10
N LYS A 104 3.92 -18.21 7.29
CA LYS A 104 3.03 -18.22 8.46
C LYS A 104 1.87 -17.23 8.30
N MET A 105 2.19 -16.01 7.83
CA MET A 105 1.17 -14.97 7.64
C MET A 105 0.22 -15.31 6.49
N THR A 106 0.70 -15.92 5.41
CA THR A 106 -0.14 -16.45 4.33
C THR A 106 -1.23 -17.39 4.87
N ILE A 107 -0.85 -18.35 5.72
CA ILE A 107 -1.81 -19.30 6.32
C ILE A 107 -2.78 -18.56 7.25
N ASN A 108 -2.26 -17.68 8.11
CA ASN A 108 -3.09 -16.95 9.07
C ASN A 108 -4.09 -16.01 8.38
N ALA A 109 -3.66 -15.28 7.35
CA ALA A 109 -4.52 -14.36 6.62
C ALA A 109 -5.61 -15.09 5.84
N LEU A 110 -5.27 -16.18 5.14
CA LEU A 110 -6.25 -17.02 4.46
C LEU A 110 -7.29 -17.61 5.43
N ASN A 111 -6.88 -17.97 6.63
CA ASN A 111 -7.73 -18.56 7.68
C ASN A 111 -8.46 -17.54 8.55
N SER A 112 -8.24 -16.24 8.37
CA SER A 112 -8.68 -15.16 9.28
C SER A 112 -10.20 -15.01 9.39
N GLY A 113 -10.94 -15.54 8.42
CA GLY A 113 -12.38 -15.33 8.28
C GLY A 113 -12.74 -14.01 7.60
N ALA A 114 -11.77 -13.20 7.18
CA ALA A 114 -12.01 -12.07 6.29
C ALA A 114 -12.51 -12.56 4.92
N LYS A 115 -13.23 -11.71 4.20
CA LYS A 115 -13.68 -12.04 2.83
C LYS A 115 -12.54 -12.02 1.84
N VAL A 116 -11.61 -11.09 2.04
CA VAL A 116 -10.45 -10.85 1.17
C VAL A 116 -9.18 -10.80 2.01
N TRP A 117 -8.11 -11.37 1.48
CA TRP A 117 -6.75 -11.11 1.93
C TRP A 117 -6.00 -10.32 0.87
N LEU A 118 -5.53 -9.13 1.23
CA LEU A 118 -4.56 -8.38 0.46
C LEU A 118 -3.17 -9.00 0.70
N ALA A 119 -2.73 -9.80 -0.26
CA ALA A 119 -1.40 -10.40 -0.27
C ALA A 119 -0.38 -9.35 -0.73
N ASP A 120 0.39 -8.84 0.20
CA ASP A 120 1.14 -7.62 0.00
C ASP A 120 2.61 -7.86 -0.32
N PHE A 121 3.04 -7.47 -1.53
CA PHE A 121 4.45 -7.41 -1.95
C PHE A 121 5.03 -5.99 -1.84
N GLU A 122 4.24 -5.03 -1.42
CA GLU A 122 4.59 -3.61 -1.33
C GLU A 122 4.87 -3.21 0.12
N ASP A 123 4.04 -2.38 0.75
CA ASP A 123 4.35 -1.71 2.02
C ASP A 123 4.51 -2.65 3.22
N ALA A 124 3.79 -3.78 3.26
CA ALA A 124 3.94 -4.75 4.34
C ALA A 124 5.09 -5.75 4.10
N SER A 125 5.88 -5.60 3.04
CA SER A 125 6.99 -6.48 2.70
C SER A 125 8.25 -5.67 2.41
N ALA A 126 9.37 -6.01 3.06
CA ALA A 126 10.67 -5.53 2.61
C ALA A 126 11.08 -6.31 1.35
N PRO A 127 11.44 -5.65 0.24
CA PRO A 127 11.65 -6.30 -1.06
C PRO A 127 13.02 -6.95 -1.18
N THR A 128 13.41 -7.78 -0.22
CA THR A 128 14.55 -8.67 -0.36
C THR A 128 14.26 -9.74 -1.40
N TRP A 129 15.29 -10.25 -2.07
CA TRP A 129 15.10 -11.32 -3.05
C TRP A 129 14.40 -12.54 -2.45
N GLU A 130 14.79 -12.91 -1.23
CA GLU A 130 14.16 -13.99 -0.49
C GLU A 130 12.66 -13.76 -0.32
N ASN A 131 12.24 -12.58 0.14
CA ASN A 131 10.83 -12.26 0.34
C ASN A 131 10.03 -12.25 -0.96
N VAL A 132 10.58 -11.67 -2.03
CA VAL A 132 9.92 -11.61 -3.34
C VAL A 132 9.67 -13.01 -3.88
N ILE A 133 10.67 -13.88 -3.87
CA ILE A 133 10.54 -15.24 -4.41
C ILE A 133 9.75 -16.15 -3.47
N SER A 134 10.01 -16.11 -2.16
CA SER A 134 9.26 -16.90 -1.18
C SER A 134 7.78 -16.52 -1.14
N GLY A 135 7.44 -15.23 -1.31
CA GLY A 135 6.07 -14.79 -1.40
C GLY A 135 5.32 -15.43 -2.58
N GLN A 136 5.95 -15.47 -3.76
CA GLN A 136 5.39 -16.15 -4.93
C GLN A 136 5.21 -17.66 -4.68
N LEU A 137 6.21 -18.32 -4.10
CA LEU A 137 6.14 -19.73 -3.73
C LEU A 137 5.01 -20.02 -2.75
N ASN A 138 4.85 -19.19 -1.72
CA ASN A 138 3.83 -19.35 -0.71
C ASN A 138 2.42 -19.24 -1.30
N LEU A 139 2.21 -18.35 -2.27
CA LEU A 139 0.94 -18.26 -3.00
C LEU A 139 0.69 -19.49 -3.89
N ILE A 140 1.72 -19.97 -4.61
CA ILE A 140 1.63 -21.22 -5.38
C ILE A 140 1.26 -22.39 -4.45
N ASP A 141 2.00 -22.56 -3.34
CA ASP A 141 1.77 -23.62 -2.36
C ASP A 141 0.38 -23.52 -1.72
N ALA A 142 -0.12 -22.31 -1.46
CA ALA A 142 -1.45 -22.10 -0.90
C ALA A 142 -2.55 -22.57 -1.86
N TYR A 143 -2.46 -22.21 -3.15
CA TYR A 143 -3.44 -22.63 -4.15
C TYR A 143 -3.37 -24.12 -4.47
N GLU A 144 -2.20 -24.72 -4.35
CA GLU A 144 -2.00 -26.19 -4.46
C GLU A 144 -2.33 -26.95 -3.18
N ARG A 145 -2.71 -26.26 -2.12
CA ARG A 145 -3.04 -26.86 -0.81
C ARG A 145 -1.88 -27.60 -0.16
N ARG A 146 -0.64 -27.25 -0.49
CA ARG A 146 0.59 -27.84 0.06
C ARG A 146 1.36 -26.93 1.01
N ILE A 147 0.77 -25.76 1.36
CA ILE A 147 1.35 -24.86 2.36
C ILE A 147 1.02 -25.36 3.77
N ASP A 148 2.04 -25.49 4.59
CA ASP A 148 1.98 -25.68 6.02
C ASP A 148 3.15 -24.94 6.69
N PHE A 149 3.10 -24.79 7.99
CA PHE A 149 4.18 -24.17 8.75
C PHE A 149 4.16 -24.69 10.18
N THR A 150 5.33 -25.11 10.70
CA THR A 150 5.51 -25.39 12.11
C THR A 150 6.49 -24.38 12.70
N ASP A 151 6.01 -23.60 13.65
CA ASP A 151 6.80 -22.57 14.32
C ASP A 151 7.91 -23.24 15.15
N PRO A 152 9.19 -23.02 14.82
CA PRO A 152 10.30 -23.71 15.48
C PRO A 152 10.47 -23.32 16.95
N ALA A 153 10.00 -22.13 17.34
CA ALA A 153 10.13 -21.66 18.71
C ALA A 153 9.03 -22.21 19.64
N SER A 154 7.81 -22.33 19.14
CA SER A 154 6.65 -22.78 19.93
C SER A 154 6.21 -24.22 19.63
N GLY A 155 6.68 -24.82 18.54
CA GLY A 155 6.22 -26.14 18.03
C GLY A 155 4.78 -26.13 17.49
N LYS A 156 4.13 -24.95 17.40
CA LYS A 156 2.76 -24.84 16.91
C LYS A 156 2.72 -25.00 15.39
N SER A 157 1.83 -25.89 14.94
CA SER A 157 1.61 -26.14 13.51
C SER A 157 0.43 -25.33 12.97
N TYR A 158 0.56 -24.88 11.73
CA TYR A 158 -0.41 -24.10 10.98
C TYR A 158 -0.68 -24.77 9.64
N ALA A 159 -1.95 -24.89 9.27
CA ALA A 159 -2.41 -25.43 7.99
C ALA A 159 -3.66 -24.69 7.52
N LEU A 160 -3.97 -24.79 6.24
CA LEU A 160 -5.17 -24.16 5.68
C LEU A 160 -6.44 -24.89 6.09
N LYS A 161 -7.46 -24.11 6.43
CA LYS A 161 -8.85 -24.55 6.59
C LYS A 161 -9.43 -25.12 5.28
N PRO A 162 -10.65 -25.71 5.27
CA PRO A 162 -11.37 -26.01 4.04
C PRO A 162 -11.43 -24.86 3.05
N ALA A 163 -11.46 -25.15 1.75
CA ALA A 163 -11.29 -24.15 0.69
C ALA A 163 -12.37 -23.06 0.71
N GLU A 164 -13.60 -23.41 1.08
CA GLU A 164 -14.76 -22.53 1.19
C GLU A 164 -14.67 -21.53 2.36
N GLU A 165 -13.81 -21.79 3.34
CA GLU A 165 -13.57 -20.92 4.48
C GLU A 165 -12.43 -19.92 4.25
N LEU A 166 -11.67 -20.08 3.15
CA LEU A 166 -10.49 -19.26 2.89
C LEU A 166 -10.86 -17.90 2.28
N ALA A 167 -10.17 -16.86 2.73
CA ALA A 167 -10.25 -15.54 2.12
C ALA A 167 -9.90 -15.58 0.63
N THR A 168 -10.53 -14.71 -0.16
CA THR A 168 -10.14 -14.47 -1.55
C THR A 168 -8.86 -13.63 -1.58
N VAL A 169 -7.87 -14.07 -2.35
CA VAL A 169 -6.61 -13.32 -2.47
C VAL A 169 -6.76 -12.19 -3.47
N VAL A 170 -6.33 -11.00 -3.07
CA VAL A 170 -6.09 -9.84 -3.94
C VAL A 170 -4.64 -9.42 -3.74
N MET A 171 -3.81 -9.57 -4.75
CA MET A 171 -2.37 -9.37 -4.66
C MET A 171 -2.02 -7.91 -4.89
N ARG A 172 -1.18 -7.31 -4.04
CA ARG A 172 -0.63 -5.96 -4.24
C ARG A 172 0.82 -6.05 -4.72
N PRO A 173 1.11 -5.74 -6.00
CA PRO A 173 2.48 -5.66 -6.50
C PRO A 173 3.15 -4.40 -5.96
N ARG A 174 4.47 -4.33 -6.01
CA ARG A 174 5.24 -3.12 -5.71
C ARG A 174 4.82 -1.93 -6.57
N GLY A 175 4.99 -0.72 -6.04
CA GLY A 175 4.74 0.51 -6.78
C GLY A 175 5.68 0.72 -7.97
N TRP A 176 5.28 1.55 -8.94
CA TRP A 176 6.04 1.81 -10.17
C TRP A 176 7.42 2.43 -9.95
N HIS A 177 7.69 3.00 -8.79
CA HIS A 177 8.95 3.65 -8.44
C HIS A 177 10.09 2.67 -8.12
N LEU A 178 9.78 1.41 -7.81
CA LEU A 178 10.79 0.40 -7.47
C LEU A 178 11.14 -0.48 -8.67
N ASP A 179 12.43 -0.72 -8.84
CA ASP A 179 12.98 -1.69 -9.78
C ASP A 179 13.46 -2.95 -9.02
N GLU A 180 13.38 -4.12 -9.65
CA GLU A 180 13.93 -5.37 -9.13
C GLU A 180 15.36 -5.55 -9.64
N ARG A 181 16.34 -5.23 -8.79
CA ARG A 181 17.76 -5.25 -9.19
C ARG A 181 18.31 -6.62 -9.50
N HIS A 182 17.71 -7.69 -8.93
CA HIS A 182 18.16 -9.06 -9.12
C HIS A 182 17.62 -9.71 -10.41
N LEU A 183 16.71 -9.05 -11.12
CA LEU A 183 16.19 -9.51 -12.38
C LEU A 183 16.38 -8.44 -13.45
N GLN A 184 17.25 -8.70 -14.41
CA GLN A 184 17.65 -7.71 -15.42
C GLN A 184 17.32 -8.19 -16.83
N PHE A 185 16.95 -7.25 -17.68
CA PHE A 185 16.79 -7.42 -19.11
C PHE A 185 17.80 -6.53 -19.83
N GLU A 186 18.70 -7.15 -20.60
CA GLU A 186 19.77 -6.45 -21.34
C GLU A 186 20.58 -5.49 -20.43
N GLY A 187 20.88 -5.91 -19.19
CA GLY A 187 21.63 -5.13 -18.21
C GLY A 187 20.81 -4.04 -17.50
N ARG A 188 19.50 -4.00 -17.71
CA ARG A 188 18.59 -3.04 -17.06
C ARG A 188 17.65 -3.77 -16.09
N PRO A 189 17.51 -3.29 -14.82
CA PRO A 189 16.55 -3.85 -13.87
C PRO A 189 15.10 -3.81 -14.41
N VAL A 190 14.34 -4.84 -14.10
CA VAL A 190 12.91 -4.91 -14.42
C VAL A 190 12.13 -4.14 -13.35
N PRO A 191 11.11 -3.32 -13.71
CA PRO A 191 10.22 -2.73 -12.72
C PRO A 191 9.64 -3.78 -11.77
N GLY A 192 9.76 -3.57 -10.45
CA GLY A 192 9.28 -4.50 -9.43
C GLY A 192 7.81 -4.87 -9.62
N ALA A 193 6.99 -3.88 -10.01
CA ALA A 193 5.59 -4.09 -10.33
C ALA A 193 5.36 -5.14 -11.44
N LEU A 194 6.19 -5.14 -12.48
CA LEU A 194 6.09 -6.12 -13.57
C LEU A 194 6.61 -7.50 -13.17
N VAL A 195 7.60 -7.57 -12.27
CA VAL A 195 8.08 -8.83 -11.71
C VAL A 195 6.98 -9.47 -10.86
N ASP A 196 6.44 -8.72 -9.91
CA ASP A 196 5.45 -9.22 -8.96
C ASP A 196 4.16 -9.65 -9.67
N PHE A 197 3.61 -8.77 -10.51
CA PHE A 197 2.44 -9.07 -11.33
C PHE A 197 2.69 -10.22 -12.28
N GLY A 198 3.81 -10.18 -13.01
CA GLY A 198 4.09 -11.13 -14.09
C GLY A 198 4.26 -12.55 -13.58
N LEU A 199 5.04 -12.75 -12.50
CA LEU A 199 5.24 -14.06 -11.89
C LEU A 199 3.93 -14.58 -11.28
N TYR A 200 3.23 -13.74 -10.50
CA TYR A 200 1.96 -14.14 -9.90
C TYR A 200 0.92 -14.53 -10.93
N PHE A 201 0.72 -13.70 -11.95
CA PHE A 201 -0.26 -13.93 -13.01
C PHE A 201 0.07 -15.18 -13.83
N PHE A 202 1.34 -15.34 -14.22
CA PHE A 202 1.78 -16.48 -15.00
C PHE A 202 1.48 -17.82 -14.30
N HIS A 203 1.87 -17.93 -13.03
CA HIS A 203 1.73 -19.18 -12.28
C HIS A 203 0.32 -19.46 -11.81
N ASN A 204 -0.47 -18.43 -11.50
CA ASN A 204 -1.70 -18.63 -10.74
C ASN A 204 -3.00 -18.32 -11.50
N ALA A 205 -2.98 -17.52 -12.57
CA ALA A 205 -4.22 -17.05 -13.20
C ALA A 205 -5.12 -18.20 -13.67
N LYS A 206 -4.60 -19.18 -14.40
CA LYS A 206 -5.38 -20.34 -14.87
C LYS A 206 -5.86 -21.23 -13.73
N ARG A 207 -5.02 -21.41 -12.71
CA ARG A 207 -5.37 -22.18 -11.52
C ARG A 207 -6.50 -21.51 -10.73
N LEU A 208 -6.44 -20.20 -10.55
CA LEU A 208 -7.49 -19.43 -9.87
C LEU A 208 -8.83 -19.54 -10.59
N LEU A 209 -8.83 -19.48 -11.92
CA LEU A 209 -10.04 -19.70 -12.72
C LEU A 209 -10.62 -21.09 -12.51
N ALA A 210 -9.78 -22.12 -12.46
CA ALA A 210 -10.23 -23.50 -12.19
C ALA A 210 -10.82 -23.65 -10.78
N LEU A 211 -10.43 -22.79 -9.83
CA LEU A 211 -10.96 -22.73 -8.47
C LEU A 211 -12.22 -21.82 -8.34
N GLY A 212 -12.74 -21.29 -9.46
CA GLY A 212 -13.87 -20.36 -9.46
C GLY A 212 -13.54 -18.97 -8.89
N LYS A 213 -12.25 -18.63 -8.83
CA LYS A 213 -11.71 -17.33 -8.42
C LYS A 213 -11.04 -16.66 -9.63
N GLY A 214 -10.36 -15.55 -9.43
CA GLY A 214 -9.64 -14.86 -10.50
C GLY A 214 -8.33 -14.24 -10.02
N PRO A 215 -7.47 -13.81 -10.94
CA PRO A 215 -6.29 -13.03 -10.63
C PRO A 215 -6.72 -11.59 -10.31
N TYR A 216 -6.78 -11.27 -9.02
CA TYR A 216 -7.24 -9.99 -8.52
C TYR A 216 -6.08 -9.20 -7.93
N PHE A 217 -6.09 -7.87 -8.13
CA PHE A 217 -5.00 -7.00 -7.76
C PHE A 217 -5.45 -5.76 -6.99
N TYR A 218 -4.58 -5.29 -6.11
CA TYR A 218 -4.56 -3.93 -5.58
C TYR A 218 -3.44 -3.14 -6.27
N LEU A 219 -3.72 -1.95 -6.79
CA LEU A 219 -2.75 -1.12 -7.50
C LEU A 219 -2.30 0.03 -6.60
N PRO A 220 -1.04 0.02 -6.11
CA PRO A 220 -0.56 1.01 -5.17
C PRO A 220 -0.02 2.26 -5.85
N LYS A 221 0.02 3.36 -5.10
CA LYS A 221 0.75 4.60 -5.38
C LYS A 221 0.56 5.14 -6.81
N THR A 222 -0.66 4.92 -7.35
CA THR A 222 -1.08 5.49 -8.64
C THR A 222 -1.20 7.00 -8.51
N GLU A 223 -0.59 7.76 -9.40
CA GLU A 223 -0.63 9.22 -9.38
C GLU A 223 -1.50 9.83 -10.50
N SER A 224 -1.88 9.05 -11.51
CA SER A 224 -2.71 9.54 -12.62
C SER A 224 -3.53 8.44 -13.30
N HIS A 225 -4.58 8.84 -14.01
CA HIS A 225 -5.35 7.93 -14.87
C HIS A 225 -4.52 7.31 -16.00
N LEU A 226 -3.41 7.95 -16.41
CA LEU A 226 -2.52 7.39 -17.42
C LEU A 226 -1.75 6.18 -16.90
N GLU A 227 -1.44 6.15 -15.61
CA GLU A 227 -0.87 4.96 -14.97
C GLU A 227 -1.92 3.84 -14.83
N ALA A 228 -3.19 4.19 -14.57
CA ALA A 228 -4.29 3.24 -14.62
C ALA A 228 -4.47 2.66 -16.04
N ARG A 229 -4.35 3.49 -17.10
CA ARG A 229 -4.33 3.03 -18.50
C ARG A 229 -3.16 2.09 -18.77
N LEU A 230 -1.96 2.38 -18.24
CA LEU A 230 -0.82 1.47 -18.36
C LEU A 230 -1.14 0.10 -17.77
N TRP A 231 -1.73 0.04 -16.56
CA TRP A 231 -2.16 -1.20 -15.96
C TRP A 231 -3.22 -1.92 -16.79
N ASN A 232 -4.20 -1.20 -17.33
CA ASN A 232 -5.21 -1.80 -18.22
C ASN A 232 -4.57 -2.46 -19.46
N ASP A 233 -3.62 -1.77 -20.09
CA ASP A 233 -2.92 -2.30 -21.26
C ASP A 233 -2.06 -3.54 -20.91
N ILE A 234 -1.47 -3.57 -19.71
CA ILE A 234 -0.76 -4.73 -19.17
C ILE A 234 -1.73 -5.90 -18.97
N PHE A 235 -2.89 -5.66 -18.38
CA PHE A 235 -3.91 -6.71 -18.14
C PHE A 235 -4.43 -7.30 -19.46
N VAL A 236 -4.74 -6.45 -20.43
CA VAL A 236 -5.16 -6.89 -21.77
C VAL A 236 -4.09 -7.76 -22.40
N PHE A 237 -2.85 -7.28 -22.44
CA PHE A 237 -1.72 -8.03 -23.00
C PHE A 237 -1.48 -9.36 -22.29
N ALA A 238 -1.50 -9.37 -20.96
CA ALA A 238 -1.24 -10.56 -20.16
C ALA A 238 -2.32 -11.64 -20.36
N GLN A 239 -3.59 -11.23 -20.41
CA GLN A 239 -4.70 -12.14 -20.68
C GLN A 239 -4.60 -12.75 -22.08
N ASP A 240 -4.28 -11.94 -23.11
CA ASP A 240 -4.08 -12.43 -24.48
C ASP A 240 -2.91 -13.43 -24.57
N GLN A 241 -1.78 -13.12 -23.92
CA GLN A 241 -0.58 -13.98 -23.96
C GLN A 241 -0.84 -15.37 -23.34
N LEU A 242 -1.67 -15.45 -22.31
CA LEU A 242 -1.99 -16.72 -21.64
C LEU A 242 -3.31 -17.36 -22.15
N GLY A 243 -4.00 -16.75 -23.09
CA GLY A 243 -5.30 -17.23 -23.59
C GLY A 243 -6.37 -17.21 -22.50
N ILE A 244 -6.39 -16.18 -21.69
CA ILE A 244 -7.37 -15.94 -20.62
C ILE A 244 -8.39 -14.92 -21.15
N PRO A 245 -9.72 -15.12 -20.92
CA PRO A 245 -10.72 -14.17 -21.37
C PRO A 245 -10.47 -12.75 -20.84
N GLN A 246 -10.68 -11.74 -21.68
CA GLN A 246 -10.58 -10.34 -21.28
C GLN A 246 -11.60 -10.03 -20.17
N GLY A 247 -11.24 -9.13 -19.24
CA GLY A 247 -12.05 -8.80 -18.07
C GLY A 247 -12.01 -9.83 -16.94
N THR A 248 -11.19 -10.89 -17.05
CA THR A 248 -10.95 -11.84 -15.95
C THR A 248 -10.14 -11.22 -14.80
N VAL A 249 -9.11 -10.44 -15.13
CA VAL A 249 -8.39 -9.63 -14.14
C VAL A 249 -9.34 -8.60 -13.55
N ARG A 250 -9.30 -8.45 -12.21
CA ARG A 250 -9.98 -7.36 -11.51
C ARG A 250 -8.99 -6.60 -10.62
N ALA A 251 -9.10 -5.29 -10.64
CA ALA A 251 -8.21 -4.41 -9.88
C ALA A 251 -8.98 -3.40 -9.02
N THR A 252 -8.51 -3.24 -7.80
CA THR A 252 -8.88 -2.13 -6.91
C THR A 252 -7.70 -1.15 -6.89
N VAL A 253 -7.96 0.13 -7.07
CA VAL A 253 -6.90 1.15 -7.02
C VAL A 253 -6.88 1.81 -5.66
N LEU A 254 -5.70 1.88 -5.04
CA LEU A 254 -5.49 2.70 -3.86
C LEU A 254 -5.42 4.18 -4.29
N ILE A 255 -6.41 4.95 -3.84
CA ILE A 255 -6.37 6.41 -3.96
C ILE A 255 -5.61 6.94 -2.75
N GLU A 256 -4.32 6.78 -2.79
CA GLU A 256 -3.40 7.09 -1.70
C GLU A 256 -2.37 8.16 -2.09
N THR A 257 -2.61 8.82 -3.22
CA THR A 257 -1.87 10.00 -3.62
C THR A 257 -2.81 11.17 -3.83
N ILE A 258 -2.37 12.37 -3.46
CA ILE A 258 -3.21 13.57 -3.62
C ILE A 258 -3.56 13.82 -5.08
N THR A 259 -2.67 13.51 -6.01
CA THR A 259 -2.91 13.67 -7.45
C THR A 259 -3.99 12.74 -7.96
N ALA A 260 -4.01 11.47 -7.53
CA ALA A 260 -5.04 10.50 -7.90
C ALA A 260 -6.43 10.87 -7.35
N ALA A 261 -6.51 11.59 -6.22
CA ALA A 261 -7.78 12.04 -5.67
C ALA A 261 -8.55 12.96 -6.63
N TYR A 262 -7.84 13.68 -7.50
CA TYR A 262 -8.45 14.51 -8.54
C TYR A 262 -8.80 13.77 -9.84
N GLU A 263 -8.45 12.49 -9.94
CA GLU A 263 -8.59 11.69 -11.15
C GLU A 263 -9.34 10.36 -10.90
N MET A 264 -10.13 10.26 -9.82
CA MET A 264 -10.80 9.00 -9.43
C MET A 264 -11.72 8.45 -10.51
N GLU A 265 -12.55 9.30 -11.14
CA GLU A 265 -13.45 8.84 -12.22
C GLU A 265 -12.66 8.44 -13.46
N GLU A 266 -11.62 9.18 -13.80
CA GLU A 266 -10.74 8.88 -14.93
C GLU A 266 -9.99 7.55 -14.72
N ILE A 267 -9.50 7.30 -13.51
CA ILE A 267 -8.86 6.03 -13.13
C ILE A 267 -9.82 4.87 -13.32
N LEU A 268 -11.05 4.98 -12.82
CA LEU A 268 -12.08 3.96 -13.03
C LEU A 268 -12.44 3.80 -14.51
N TYR A 269 -12.49 4.90 -15.27
CA TYR A 269 -12.81 4.85 -16.70
C TYR A 269 -11.75 4.11 -17.51
N GLU A 270 -10.47 4.37 -17.24
CA GLU A 270 -9.38 3.67 -17.92
C GLU A 270 -9.37 2.17 -17.63
N LEU A 271 -9.72 1.80 -16.41
CA LEU A 271 -9.81 0.40 -15.95
C LEU A 271 -11.21 -0.20 -16.05
N ARG A 272 -12.21 0.43 -16.68
CA ARG A 272 -13.63 0.06 -16.53
C ARG A 272 -13.95 -1.42 -16.79
N ASP A 273 -13.20 -2.08 -17.67
CA ASP A 273 -13.37 -3.51 -17.95
C ASP A 273 -12.70 -4.42 -16.91
N HIS A 274 -11.81 -3.86 -16.08
CA HIS A 274 -11.02 -4.57 -15.07
C HIS A 274 -11.18 -4.00 -13.66
N ALA A 275 -11.75 -2.81 -13.48
CA ALA A 275 -11.91 -2.22 -12.16
C ALA A 275 -12.91 -3.00 -11.31
N SER A 276 -12.61 -3.12 -9.99
CA SER A 276 -13.54 -3.61 -8.99
C SER A 276 -13.83 -2.59 -7.89
N GLY A 277 -12.96 -1.61 -7.67
CA GLY A 277 -13.15 -0.61 -6.64
C GLY A 277 -12.03 0.40 -6.51
N LEU A 278 -12.22 1.32 -5.57
CA LEU A 278 -11.19 2.22 -5.05
C LEU A 278 -11.07 2.01 -3.54
N ASN A 279 -9.86 2.24 -3.01
CA ASN A 279 -9.58 2.16 -1.58
C ASN A 279 -9.02 3.48 -1.06
N ALA A 280 -9.44 3.88 0.15
CA ALA A 280 -8.97 5.09 0.82
C ALA A 280 -7.74 4.80 1.70
N GLY A 281 -6.54 5.13 1.23
CA GLY A 281 -5.32 5.12 2.02
C GLY A 281 -5.21 6.38 2.90
N ARG A 282 -4.53 6.31 4.06
CA ARG A 282 -4.35 7.47 4.95
C ARG A 282 -2.92 7.98 4.96
N TRP A 283 -1.97 7.13 5.33
CA TRP A 283 -0.59 7.57 5.55
C TRP A 283 0.11 7.99 4.26
N ASP A 284 -0.01 7.19 3.21
CA ASP A 284 0.50 7.54 1.88
C ASP A 284 -0.18 8.79 1.33
N TYR A 285 -1.50 8.98 1.57
CA TYR A 285 -2.20 10.18 1.15
C TYR A 285 -1.63 11.44 1.80
N LEU A 286 -1.40 11.40 3.12
CA LEU A 286 -0.77 12.50 3.85
C LEU A 286 0.69 12.70 3.42
N PHE A 287 1.45 11.63 3.24
CA PHE A 287 2.78 11.68 2.69
C PHE A 287 2.80 12.36 1.31
N SER A 288 1.86 11.99 0.43
CA SER A 288 1.78 12.58 -0.90
C SER A 288 1.44 14.07 -0.88
N ILE A 289 0.69 14.54 0.12
CA ILE A 289 0.43 15.98 0.32
C ILE A 289 1.74 16.70 0.64
N VAL A 290 2.52 16.22 1.61
CA VAL A 290 3.83 16.81 1.93
C VAL A 290 4.72 16.80 0.68
N LYS A 291 4.85 15.66 0.02
CA LYS A 291 5.65 15.48 -1.19
C LYS A 291 5.30 16.50 -2.29
N ASN A 292 4.02 16.69 -2.57
CA ASN A 292 3.58 17.50 -3.69
C ASN A 292 3.48 18.99 -3.36
N PHE A 293 3.15 19.36 -2.13
CA PHE A 293 2.93 20.74 -1.71
C PHE A 293 4.04 21.32 -0.81
N ARG A 294 5.22 20.65 -0.74
CA ARG A 294 6.34 21.09 0.08
C ARG A 294 6.80 22.54 -0.19
N ASP A 295 6.58 23.07 -1.41
CA ASP A 295 6.88 24.46 -1.76
C ASP A 295 5.68 25.41 -1.56
N GLY A 296 4.54 24.90 -1.08
CA GLY A 296 3.28 25.65 -0.95
C GLY A 296 3.18 26.56 0.27
N GLY A 297 4.22 26.57 1.11
CA GLY A 297 4.30 27.41 2.31
C GLY A 297 3.48 26.90 3.49
N ALA A 298 3.30 27.76 4.50
CA ALA A 298 2.78 27.41 5.82
C ALA A 298 1.38 26.76 5.82
N LYS A 299 0.54 27.06 4.84
CA LYS A 299 -0.82 26.50 4.74
C LYS A 299 -0.87 25.00 4.48
N PHE A 300 0.25 24.40 4.03
CA PHE A 300 0.35 22.96 3.77
C PHE A 300 1.15 22.21 4.83
N VAL A 301 1.60 22.89 5.89
CA VAL A 301 2.30 22.23 6.99
C VAL A 301 1.33 21.37 7.77
N LEU A 302 1.58 20.05 7.77
CA LEU A 302 0.77 19.10 8.51
C LEU A 302 1.14 19.12 10.01
N PRO A 303 0.14 19.02 10.90
CA PRO A 303 0.39 18.76 12.33
C PRO A 303 0.90 17.32 12.52
N ASP A 304 1.07 16.90 13.78
CA ASP A 304 1.39 15.50 14.12
C ASP A 304 0.47 14.54 13.37
N ARG A 305 1.02 13.47 12.80
CA ARG A 305 0.25 12.52 11.98
C ARG A 305 -1.00 11.99 12.69
N ASN A 306 -0.91 11.77 14.02
CA ASN A 306 -2.03 11.27 14.81
C ASN A 306 -3.15 12.29 15.02
N ALA A 307 -2.87 13.57 14.85
CA ALA A 307 -3.87 14.65 14.90
C ALA A 307 -4.69 14.76 13.59
N VAL A 308 -4.18 14.20 12.48
CA VAL A 308 -4.90 14.17 11.20
C VAL A 308 -5.74 12.91 11.12
N THR A 309 -6.94 12.94 11.64
CA THR A 309 -7.88 11.82 11.59
C THR A 309 -8.68 11.79 10.28
N MET A 310 -9.40 10.68 10.01
CA MET A 310 -10.30 10.60 8.85
C MET A 310 -11.52 11.52 8.97
N THR A 311 -11.69 12.21 10.13
CA THR A 311 -12.72 13.22 10.36
C THR A 311 -12.25 14.65 10.06
N ALA A 312 -10.96 14.85 9.76
CA ALA A 312 -10.46 16.15 9.32
C ALA A 312 -11.19 16.61 8.03
N PRO A 313 -11.50 17.90 7.87
CA PRO A 313 -12.36 18.37 6.76
C PRO A 313 -11.90 17.89 5.38
N PHE A 314 -10.60 18.03 5.04
CA PHE A 314 -10.08 17.58 3.76
C PHE A 314 -10.05 16.04 3.61
N MET A 315 -9.89 15.29 4.71
CA MET A 315 -9.98 13.83 4.71
C MET A 315 -11.44 13.37 4.52
N ARG A 316 -12.40 14.11 5.08
CA ARG A 316 -13.84 13.90 4.82
C ARG A 316 -14.16 14.13 3.36
N ALA A 317 -13.74 15.27 2.80
CA ALA A 317 -13.94 15.57 1.38
C ALA A 317 -13.39 14.45 0.48
N TYR A 318 -12.19 13.99 0.77
CA TYR A 318 -11.54 12.87 0.05
C TYR A 318 -12.36 11.58 0.14
N THR A 319 -12.77 11.14 1.32
CA THR A 319 -13.50 9.89 1.50
C THR A 319 -14.93 9.95 0.93
N GLU A 320 -15.61 11.06 1.08
CA GLU A 320 -16.95 11.28 0.52
C GLU A 320 -16.93 11.28 -1.01
N LEU A 321 -15.95 11.97 -1.61
CA LEU A 321 -15.75 11.95 -3.06
C LEU A 321 -15.48 10.52 -3.56
N LEU A 322 -14.64 9.76 -2.85
CA LEU A 322 -14.32 8.37 -3.21
C LEU A 322 -15.57 7.49 -3.21
N VAL A 323 -16.38 7.54 -2.14
CA VAL A 323 -17.62 6.75 -2.05
C VAL A 323 -18.59 7.12 -3.18
N ARG A 324 -18.85 8.43 -3.36
CA ARG A 324 -19.71 8.91 -4.43
C ARG A 324 -19.24 8.45 -5.80
N THR A 325 -17.94 8.61 -6.10
CA THR A 325 -17.35 8.20 -7.37
C THR A 325 -17.52 6.71 -7.62
N CYS A 326 -17.19 5.88 -6.63
CA CYS A 326 -17.34 4.44 -6.75
C CYS A 326 -18.79 4.04 -7.05
N HIS A 327 -19.73 4.51 -6.25
CA HIS A 327 -21.14 4.11 -6.37
C HIS A 327 -21.79 4.64 -7.67
N LYS A 328 -21.47 5.89 -8.06
CA LYS A 328 -21.86 6.44 -9.36
C LYS A 328 -21.43 5.53 -10.51
N ARG A 329 -20.27 4.88 -10.39
CA ARG A 329 -19.67 4.06 -11.44
C ARG A 329 -19.86 2.54 -11.24
N GLY A 330 -20.59 2.12 -10.20
CA GLY A 330 -20.86 0.71 -9.90
C GLY A 330 -19.70 -0.05 -9.29
N ALA A 331 -18.65 0.67 -8.85
CA ALA A 331 -17.48 0.14 -8.19
C ALA A 331 -17.66 0.04 -6.67
N HIS A 332 -16.86 -0.80 -5.99
CA HIS A 332 -16.81 -0.87 -4.54
C HIS A 332 -15.98 0.29 -3.96
N ALA A 333 -16.46 0.88 -2.87
CA ALA A 333 -15.73 1.83 -2.06
C ALA A 333 -15.18 1.13 -0.81
N LEU A 334 -13.86 1.17 -0.60
CA LEU A 334 -13.20 0.46 0.48
C LEU A 334 -12.47 1.44 1.40
N GLY A 335 -12.70 1.27 2.71
CA GLY A 335 -12.11 2.09 3.75
C GLY A 335 -10.67 1.70 4.07
N GLY A 336 -10.03 2.50 4.93
CA GLY A 336 -8.64 2.35 5.31
C GLY A 336 -8.39 1.26 6.34
N MET A 337 -7.11 1.04 6.66
CA MET A 337 -6.65 0.00 7.56
C MET A 337 -6.86 0.37 9.03
N ALA A 338 -7.40 -0.55 9.84
CA ALA A 338 -7.27 -0.55 11.29
C ALA A 338 -6.00 -1.33 11.67
N ALA A 339 -4.98 -0.61 12.11
CA ALA A 339 -3.65 -1.16 12.37
C ALA A 339 -3.45 -1.63 13.83
N PHE A 340 -4.42 -1.47 14.70
CA PHE A 340 -4.30 -1.82 16.11
C PHE A 340 -4.02 -3.31 16.32
N ILE A 341 -3.08 -3.62 17.22
CA ILE A 341 -2.77 -4.99 17.65
C ILE A 341 -3.39 -5.20 19.03
N PRO A 342 -4.39 -6.11 19.16
CA PRO A 342 -5.01 -6.38 20.45
C PRO A 342 -4.00 -6.83 21.52
N ASN A 343 -4.02 -6.18 22.68
CA ASN A 343 -3.12 -6.45 23.80
C ASN A 343 -3.88 -7.05 24.98
N ARG A 344 -3.80 -8.37 25.14
CA ARG A 344 -4.47 -9.09 26.24
C ARG A 344 -3.84 -8.86 27.62
N ARG A 345 -2.64 -8.25 27.69
CA ARG A 345 -1.92 -7.97 28.95
C ARG A 345 -2.36 -6.66 29.60
N ASP A 346 -3.00 -5.78 28.84
CA ASP A 346 -3.57 -4.51 29.31
C ASP A 346 -5.02 -4.41 28.82
N PRO A 347 -5.98 -4.96 29.57
CA PRO A 347 -7.38 -5.00 29.16
C PRO A 347 -8.02 -3.63 28.98
N GLU A 348 -7.67 -2.64 29.81
CA GLU A 348 -8.26 -1.29 29.76
C GLU A 348 -7.80 -0.54 28.51
N ALA A 349 -6.48 -0.48 28.25
CA ALA A 349 -5.95 0.11 27.03
C ALA A 349 -6.46 -0.61 25.78
N ASN A 350 -6.61 -1.95 25.85
CA ASN A 350 -7.16 -2.75 24.76
C ASN A 350 -8.62 -2.40 24.47
N GLU A 351 -9.48 -2.25 25.50
CA GLU A 351 -10.88 -1.87 25.34
C GLU A 351 -11.02 -0.48 24.69
N GLN A 352 -10.22 0.49 25.15
CA GLN A 352 -10.22 1.85 24.57
C GLN A 352 -9.79 1.84 23.09
N ALA A 353 -8.79 1.07 22.75
CA ALA A 353 -8.32 0.95 21.37
C ALA A 353 -9.33 0.24 20.46
N LEU A 354 -9.96 -0.84 20.94
CA LEU A 354 -11.03 -1.53 20.21
C LEU A 354 -12.25 -0.63 20.01
N ALA A 355 -12.60 0.22 21.00
CA ALA A 355 -13.67 1.20 20.85
C ALA A 355 -13.35 2.23 19.75
N LYS A 356 -12.10 2.70 19.64
CA LYS A 356 -11.66 3.59 18.54
C LYS A 356 -11.80 2.91 17.19
N VAL A 357 -11.31 1.66 17.05
CA VAL A 357 -11.46 0.88 15.83
C VAL A 357 -12.94 0.72 15.45
N LYS A 358 -13.78 0.37 16.43
CA LYS A 358 -15.22 0.23 16.20
C LYS A 358 -15.84 1.53 15.70
N ASN A 359 -15.56 2.66 16.33
CA ASN A 359 -16.07 3.96 15.92
C ASN A 359 -15.65 4.33 14.49
N ASP A 360 -14.41 4.01 14.09
CA ASP A 360 -13.94 4.23 12.72
C ASP A 360 -14.68 3.35 11.71
N LYS A 361 -14.89 2.06 12.04
CA LYS A 361 -15.59 1.15 11.14
C LYS A 361 -17.10 1.43 11.07
N ASP A 362 -17.73 1.84 12.17
CA ASP A 362 -19.12 2.29 12.19
C ASP A 362 -19.30 3.55 11.31
N ARG A 363 -18.36 4.51 11.38
CA ARG A 363 -18.37 5.69 10.53
C ARG A 363 -18.22 5.31 9.05
N GLU A 364 -17.22 4.49 8.68
CA GLU A 364 -17.00 4.05 7.31
C GLU A 364 -18.24 3.36 6.74
N ALA A 365 -18.81 2.38 7.44
CA ALA A 365 -20.04 1.72 7.03
C ALA A 365 -21.22 2.71 6.88
N GLY A 366 -21.35 3.64 7.84
CA GLY A 366 -22.38 4.69 7.81
C GLY A 366 -22.19 5.70 6.68
N ASP A 367 -20.97 6.01 6.28
CA ASP A 367 -20.64 6.94 5.19
C ASP A 367 -20.88 6.34 3.79
N GLY A 368 -21.03 5.03 3.69
CA GLY A 368 -21.33 4.34 2.43
C GLY A 368 -20.21 3.43 1.93
N PHE A 369 -19.14 3.20 2.68
CA PHE A 369 -18.16 2.21 2.27
C PHE A 369 -18.74 0.81 2.26
N ASP A 370 -18.30 -0.02 1.32
CA ASP A 370 -18.73 -1.41 1.12
C ASP A 370 -17.92 -2.41 1.94
N GLY A 371 -16.77 -1.98 2.41
CA GLY A 371 -15.84 -2.77 3.21
C GLY A 371 -14.67 -1.94 3.68
N SER A 372 -13.76 -2.57 4.45
CA SER A 372 -12.62 -1.90 5.04
C SER A 372 -11.52 -2.88 5.42
N TRP A 373 -10.31 -2.36 5.72
CA TRP A 373 -9.14 -3.16 6.03
C TRP A 373 -8.90 -3.29 7.53
N VAL A 374 -8.36 -4.45 7.91
CA VAL A 374 -7.76 -4.71 9.23
C VAL A 374 -6.38 -5.34 9.05
N ALA A 375 -5.46 -5.07 9.97
CA ALA A 375 -4.10 -5.63 9.96
C ALA A 375 -3.94 -6.83 10.91
N HIS A 376 -4.97 -7.17 11.69
CA HIS A 376 -4.91 -8.27 12.66
C HIS A 376 -6.18 -9.13 12.60
N PRO A 377 -6.06 -10.49 12.63
CA PRO A 377 -7.23 -11.38 12.55
C PRO A 377 -8.28 -11.14 13.64
N ASP A 378 -7.86 -10.80 14.85
CA ASP A 378 -8.78 -10.55 15.98
C ASP A 378 -9.67 -9.31 15.76
N LEU A 379 -9.34 -8.43 14.80
CA LEU A 379 -10.17 -7.28 14.42
C LEU A 379 -11.25 -7.63 13.39
N VAL A 380 -11.15 -8.77 12.71
CA VAL A 380 -12.10 -9.18 11.67
C VAL A 380 -13.54 -9.24 12.21
N PRO A 381 -13.82 -9.89 13.36
CA PRO A 381 -15.19 -9.95 13.89
C PRO A 381 -15.76 -8.58 14.24
N LEU A 382 -14.93 -7.69 14.81
CA LEU A 382 -15.33 -6.33 15.20
C LEU A 382 -15.69 -5.49 13.97
N ALA A 383 -14.82 -5.45 12.96
CA ALA A 383 -15.07 -4.72 11.73
C ALA A 383 -16.28 -5.30 10.98
N ARG A 384 -16.43 -6.63 10.96
CA ARG A 384 -17.61 -7.29 10.38
C ARG A 384 -18.90 -6.84 11.03
N ALA A 385 -18.96 -6.78 12.37
CA ALA A 385 -20.15 -6.36 13.08
C ALA A 385 -20.60 -4.93 12.70
N SER A 386 -19.65 -4.02 12.49
CA SER A 386 -19.92 -2.65 12.03
C SER A 386 -20.56 -2.62 10.63
N PHE A 387 -20.00 -3.39 9.69
CA PHE A 387 -20.58 -3.47 8.34
C PHE A 387 -21.88 -4.28 8.29
N ASP A 388 -22.01 -5.35 9.05
CA ASP A 388 -23.24 -6.14 9.15
C ASP A 388 -24.43 -5.30 9.65
N ALA A 389 -24.19 -4.36 10.57
CA ALA A 389 -25.22 -3.46 11.07
C ALA A 389 -25.82 -2.55 9.99
N VAL A 390 -25.07 -2.21 8.95
CA VAL A 390 -25.52 -1.36 7.83
C VAL A 390 -25.94 -2.17 6.63
N LEU A 391 -25.19 -3.19 6.26
CA LEU A 391 -25.42 -3.98 5.05
C LEU A 391 -26.52 -5.05 5.24
N GLY A 392 -26.63 -5.63 6.46
CA GLY A 392 -27.47 -6.80 6.67
C GLY A 392 -27.05 -7.93 5.74
N ASP A 393 -28.02 -8.50 5.00
CA ASP A 393 -27.79 -9.58 4.05
C ASP A 393 -27.27 -9.11 2.67
N ARG A 394 -27.20 -7.81 2.44
CA ARG A 394 -26.69 -7.26 1.17
C ARG A 394 -25.17 -7.35 1.15
N PRO A 395 -24.56 -7.74 0.03
CA PRO A 395 -23.09 -7.84 -0.06
C PRO A 395 -22.39 -6.48 -0.10
N HIS A 396 -23.06 -5.42 -0.48
CA HIS A 396 -22.55 -4.06 -0.61
C HIS A 396 -23.68 -3.03 -0.55
N GLN A 397 -23.37 -1.72 -0.60
CA GLN A 397 -24.32 -0.62 -0.65
C GLN A 397 -24.10 0.33 -1.85
N LYS A 398 -23.68 -0.20 -3.01
CA LYS A 398 -23.41 0.58 -4.23
C LYS A 398 -24.65 1.30 -4.79
N ASP A 399 -25.85 0.92 -4.35
CA ASP A 399 -27.12 1.62 -4.62
C ASP A 399 -27.24 2.97 -3.90
N ARG A 400 -26.43 3.21 -2.87
CA ARG A 400 -26.35 4.49 -2.16
C ARG A 400 -25.44 5.46 -2.92
N LEU A 401 -25.96 6.18 -3.89
CA LEU A 401 -25.19 7.02 -4.83
C LEU A 401 -24.52 8.25 -4.21
N ARG A 402 -24.85 8.62 -2.97
CA ARG A 402 -24.31 9.79 -2.26
C ARG A 402 -24.44 11.08 -3.09
N GLU A 403 -25.62 11.33 -3.65
CA GLU A 403 -25.92 12.56 -4.40
C GLU A 403 -25.85 13.84 -3.54
N ASP A 404 -25.87 13.66 -2.21
CA ASP A 404 -25.66 14.70 -1.19
C ASP A 404 -24.23 15.27 -1.19
N VAL A 405 -23.26 14.56 -1.76
CA VAL A 405 -21.84 14.96 -1.76
C VAL A 405 -21.55 15.92 -2.93
N ASP A 406 -20.97 17.08 -2.61
CA ASP A 406 -20.53 18.07 -3.59
C ASP A 406 -19.16 18.63 -3.18
N VAL A 407 -18.11 17.85 -3.43
CA VAL A 407 -16.73 18.19 -3.10
C VAL A 407 -16.12 19.07 -4.20
N LYS A 408 -15.57 20.22 -3.81
CA LYS A 408 -14.80 21.09 -4.68
C LYS A 408 -13.31 20.74 -4.64
N ALA A 409 -12.60 21.08 -5.69
CA ALA A 409 -11.16 20.82 -5.77
C ALA A 409 -10.38 21.39 -4.56
N ALA A 410 -10.76 22.59 -4.10
CA ALA A 410 -10.12 23.22 -2.93
C ALA A 410 -10.33 22.44 -1.61
N ASP A 411 -11.43 21.68 -1.48
CA ASP A 411 -11.75 20.95 -0.25
C ASP A 411 -10.75 19.82 0.01
N LEU A 412 -10.19 19.23 -1.05
CA LEU A 412 -9.22 18.14 -0.97
C LEU A 412 -7.84 18.57 -0.44
N ILE A 413 -7.55 19.86 -0.46
CA ILE A 413 -6.27 20.45 -0.02
C ILE A 413 -6.45 21.53 1.05
N ALA A 414 -7.59 21.57 1.72
CA ALA A 414 -7.90 22.50 2.80
C ALA A 414 -7.17 22.12 4.11
N ILE A 415 -5.84 22.00 4.05
CA ILE A 415 -5.00 21.57 5.18
C ILE A 415 -5.04 22.62 6.31
N ASP A 416 -5.08 23.91 5.95
CA ASP A 416 -5.16 25.04 6.88
C ASP A 416 -6.50 25.15 7.62
N SER A 417 -7.47 24.27 7.31
CA SER A 417 -8.70 24.13 8.12
C SER A 417 -8.48 23.37 9.44
N LEU A 418 -7.29 22.80 9.66
CA LEU A 418 -6.95 22.10 10.91
C LEU A 418 -6.46 23.07 11.99
N ASP A 419 -7.06 23.01 13.16
CA ASP A 419 -6.59 23.77 14.33
C ASP A 419 -5.34 23.18 14.99
N ALA A 420 -5.02 21.90 14.71
CA ALA A 420 -3.87 21.20 15.26
C ALA A 420 -2.55 21.73 14.67
N LYS A 421 -1.50 21.71 15.48
CA LYS A 421 -0.14 22.14 15.10
C LYS A 421 0.87 21.03 15.37
N PRO A 422 2.04 21.06 14.71
CA PRO A 422 3.14 20.19 15.07
C PRO A 422 3.57 20.41 16.53
N THR A 423 3.86 19.31 17.23
CA THR A 423 4.33 19.33 18.62
C THR A 423 5.73 18.75 18.76
N TYR A 424 6.42 19.11 19.84
CA TYR A 424 7.71 18.52 20.16
C TYR A 424 7.62 17.00 20.40
N GLN A 425 6.51 16.56 21.03
CA GLN A 425 6.25 15.13 21.19
C GLN A 425 6.04 14.44 19.83
N GLY A 426 5.36 15.10 18.89
CA GLY A 426 5.20 14.61 17.52
C GLY A 426 6.53 14.39 16.79
N LEU A 427 7.54 15.25 17.04
CA LEU A 427 8.90 15.06 16.54
C LEU A 427 9.55 13.81 17.14
N ILE A 428 9.44 13.62 18.46
CA ILE A 428 9.94 12.42 19.15
C ILE A 428 9.29 11.16 18.57
N ASP A 429 7.98 11.16 18.44
CA ASP A 429 7.21 10.02 17.92
C ASP A 429 7.61 9.69 16.47
N ALA A 430 7.76 10.71 15.61
CA ALA A 430 8.18 10.52 14.23
C ALA A 430 9.59 9.90 14.12
N VAL A 431 10.53 10.35 14.96
CA VAL A 431 11.90 9.80 15.04
C VAL A 431 11.87 8.35 15.53
N GLN A 432 11.14 8.07 16.61
CA GLN A 432 11.02 6.73 17.20
C GLN A 432 10.43 5.73 16.21
N VAL A 433 9.30 6.08 15.61
CA VAL A 433 8.60 5.20 14.67
C VAL A 433 9.43 4.99 13.40
N GLY A 434 9.98 6.08 12.84
CA GLY A 434 10.81 6.00 11.64
C GLY A 434 12.05 5.12 11.85
N THR A 435 12.78 5.30 12.95
CA THR A 435 13.98 4.51 13.25
C THR A 435 13.65 3.03 13.44
N ARG A 436 12.62 2.71 14.25
CA ARG A 436 12.22 1.32 14.52
C ARG A 436 11.72 0.61 13.27
N TYR A 437 10.94 1.32 12.45
CA TYR A 437 10.43 0.74 11.21
C TYR A 437 11.55 0.45 10.22
N ILE A 438 12.42 1.45 9.95
CA ILE A 438 13.53 1.28 9.01
C ILE A 438 14.48 0.16 9.47
N GLU A 439 14.77 0.06 10.77
CA GLU A 439 15.60 -1.03 11.32
C GLU A 439 15.02 -2.41 10.98
N ALA A 440 13.74 -2.61 11.25
CA ALA A 440 13.07 -3.87 10.96
C ALA A 440 13.00 -4.15 9.44
N TRP A 441 12.72 -3.12 8.64
CA TRP A 441 12.68 -3.23 7.18
C TRP A 441 14.05 -3.62 6.59
N LEU A 442 15.13 -3.04 7.09
CA LEU A 442 16.51 -3.42 6.69
C LEU A 442 16.88 -4.86 7.08
N ARG A 443 16.16 -5.47 8.01
CA ARG A 443 16.28 -6.90 8.35
C ARG A 443 15.30 -7.79 7.58
N GLY A 444 14.54 -7.24 6.62
CA GLY A 444 13.61 -7.98 5.78
C GLY A 444 12.16 -8.03 6.31
N LEU A 445 11.80 -7.24 7.32
CA LEU A 445 10.44 -7.21 7.89
C LEU A 445 9.70 -5.94 7.44
N GLY A 446 8.61 -6.09 6.67
CA GLY A 446 7.81 -4.96 6.18
C GLY A 446 6.59 -4.62 7.03
N ALA A 447 6.01 -5.58 7.77
CA ALA A 447 4.95 -5.36 8.74
C ALA A 447 5.52 -5.44 10.16
N VAL A 448 5.50 -4.33 10.90
CA VAL A 448 6.24 -4.18 12.15
C VAL A 448 5.34 -3.69 13.29
N ALA A 449 5.34 -4.42 14.40
CA ALA A 449 4.62 -4.02 15.60
C ALA A 449 5.39 -2.90 16.34
N ILE A 450 4.85 -1.68 16.33
CA ILE A 450 5.43 -0.52 16.99
C ILE A 450 4.33 0.16 17.82
N PHE A 451 4.55 0.30 19.13
CA PHE A 451 3.61 0.96 20.06
C PHE A 451 2.16 0.48 19.95
N GLY A 452 1.98 -0.84 19.78
CA GLY A 452 0.65 -1.46 19.69
C GLY A 452 -0.05 -1.32 18.34
N LEU A 453 0.65 -0.80 17.32
CA LEU A 453 0.17 -0.70 15.94
C LEU A 453 0.99 -1.60 15.03
N MET A 454 0.34 -2.20 14.02
CA MET A 454 1.02 -2.87 12.91
C MET A 454 1.33 -1.80 11.87
N GLU A 455 2.59 -1.39 11.83
CA GLU A 455 3.07 -0.33 10.95
C GLU A 455 3.67 -0.93 9.67
N ASP A 456 3.55 -0.18 8.56
CA ASP A 456 4.08 -0.51 7.25
C ASP A 456 4.96 0.63 6.69
N ALA A 457 5.43 0.53 5.44
CA ALA A 457 6.34 1.52 4.86
C ALA A 457 5.72 2.92 4.79
N ALA A 458 4.41 3.04 4.59
CA ALA A 458 3.72 4.33 4.56
C ALA A 458 3.88 5.12 5.87
N THR A 459 3.99 4.42 7.00
CA THR A 459 4.21 5.03 8.31
C THR A 459 5.59 5.69 8.41
N ALA A 460 6.63 5.04 7.92
CA ALA A 460 7.96 5.63 7.90
C ALA A 460 8.06 6.78 6.89
N GLU A 461 7.37 6.67 5.76
CA GLU A 461 7.29 7.74 4.76
C GLU A 461 6.66 9.01 5.32
N ILE A 462 5.49 8.92 5.97
CA ILE A 462 4.87 10.11 6.56
C ILE A 462 5.71 10.66 7.70
N SER A 463 6.30 9.82 8.54
CA SER A 463 7.12 10.27 9.69
C SER A 463 8.34 11.07 9.22
N ARG A 464 9.14 10.54 8.28
CA ARG A 464 10.32 11.26 7.76
C ARG A 464 9.93 12.53 7.01
N SER A 465 8.79 12.51 6.30
CA SER A 465 8.31 13.65 5.51
C SER A 465 7.82 14.80 6.39
N GLN A 466 7.18 14.49 7.51
CA GLN A 466 6.79 15.52 8.49
C GLN A 466 8.02 16.17 9.13
N ILE A 467 9.05 15.40 9.50
CA ILE A 467 10.30 15.97 10.02
C ILE A 467 10.91 16.90 8.98
N TRP A 468 11.02 16.46 7.72
CA TRP A 468 11.53 17.28 6.63
C TRP A 468 10.76 18.59 6.48
N GLN A 469 9.41 18.51 6.43
CA GLN A 469 8.52 19.65 6.26
C GLN A 469 8.62 20.65 7.41
N TRP A 470 8.70 20.15 8.65
CA TRP A 470 8.79 21.02 9.83
C TRP A 470 10.12 21.77 9.89
N VAL A 471 11.21 21.13 9.48
CA VAL A 471 12.54 21.76 9.38
C VAL A 471 12.53 22.81 8.27
N ASP A 472 12.04 22.48 7.09
CA ASP A 472 11.97 23.40 5.94
C ASP A 472 11.09 24.63 6.25
N ALA A 473 9.93 24.42 6.85
CA ALA A 473 9.02 25.49 7.25
C ALA A 473 9.48 26.27 8.50
N GLY A 474 10.53 25.80 9.19
CA GLY A 474 11.04 26.42 10.43
C GLY A 474 9.99 26.49 11.54
N VAL A 475 9.19 25.40 11.70
CA VAL A 475 8.15 25.28 12.72
C VAL A 475 8.70 25.59 14.11
N VAL A 476 7.94 26.32 14.91
CA VAL A 476 8.22 26.53 16.32
C VAL A 476 7.23 25.69 17.13
N PHE A 477 7.76 24.74 17.91
CA PHE A 477 6.96 23.85 18.75
C PHE A 477 6.43 24.58 20.01
N GLU A 478 5.51 23.94 20.72
CA GLU A 478 4.86 24.48 21.93
C GLU A 478 5.84 24.77 23.07
N ASN A 479 7.00 24.09 23.10
CA ASN A 479 8.06 24.31 24.09
C ASN A 479 9.00 25.49 23.72
N GLY A 480 8.77 26.15 22.58
CA GLY A 480 9.54 27.28 22.08
C GLY A 480 10.77 26.92 21.26
N GLU A 481 11.08 25.62 21.08
CA GLU A 481 12.17 25.17 20.20
C GLU A 481 11.74 25.24 18.73
N ARG A 482 12.68 25.67 17.88
CA ARG A 482 12.45 25.70 16.43
C ARG A 482 12.95 24.39 15.81
N ALA A 483 12.16 23.83 14.90
CA ALA A 483 12.57 22.69 14.08
C ALA A 483 13.77 23.09 13.21
N THR A 484 14.95 22.60 13.57
CA THR A 484 16.21 22.76 12.84
C THR A 484 16.89 21.41 12.68
N ALA A 485 17.81 21.31 11.74
CA ALA A 485 18.58 20.08 11.56
C ALA A 485 19.36 19.69 12.84
N GLU A 486 19.85 20.67 13.62
CA GLU A 486 20.53 20.42 14.88
C GLU A 486 19.57 19.85 15.93
N LEU A 487 18.38 20.40 16.05
CA LEU A 487 17.35 19.88 16.96
C LEU A 487 17.00 18.44 16.60
N VAL A 488 16.72 18.17 15.33
CA VAL A 488 16.37 16.81 14.87
C VAL A 488 17.50 15.83 15.15
N ARG A 489 18.76 16.17 14.87
CA ARG A 489 19.90 15.30 15.18
C ARG A 489 20.05 15.03 16.68
N ARG A 490 19.83 16.05 17.53
CA ARG A 490 19.84 15.89 18.98
C ARG A 490 18.75 14.92 19.44
N VAL A 491 17.50 15.16 19.03
CA VAL A 491 16.38 14.29 19.37
C VAL A 491 16.61 12.86 18.86
N ALA A 492 17.10 12.71 17.63
CA ALA A 492 17.38 11.40 17.06
C ALA A 492 18.46 10.63 17.85
N ALA A 493 19.52 11.30 18.28
CA ALA A 493 20.55 10.68 19.10
C ALA A 493 20.03 10.28 20.49
N GLU A 494 19.22 11.14 21.13
CA GLU A 494 18.55 10.84 22.40
C GLU A 494 17.62 9.62 22.27
N GLN A 495 16.82 9.57 21.19
CA GLN A 495 15.91 8.45 20.95
C GLN A 495 16.67 7.16 20.59
N LEU A 496 17.74 7.23 19.85
CA LEU A 496 18.59 6.06 19.56
C LEU A 496 19.20 5.48 20.84
N ALA A 497 19.66 6.35 21.76
CA ALA A 497 20.16 5.93 23.07
C ALA A 497 19.05 5.27 23.92
N ALA A 498 17.83 5.81 23.90
CA ALA A 498 16.68 5.23 24.58
C ALA A 498 16.31 3.85 24.01
N ILE A 499 16.31 3.70 22.68
CA ILE A 499 16.08 2.42 22.00
C ILE A 499 17.17 1.41 22.43
N ARG A 500 18.44 1.80 22.43
CA ARG A 500 19.56 0.94 22.86
C ARG A 500 19.38 0.44 24.29
N ALA A 501 18.95 1.33 25.19
CA ALA A 501 18.69 0.95 26.58
C ALA A 501 17.48 -0.02 26.71
N GLU A 502 16.45 0.14 25.86
CA GLU A 502 15.27 -0.71 25.85
C GLU A 502 15.53 -2.10 25.28
N VAL A 503 16.19 -2.17 24.10
CA VAL A 503 16.40 -3.46 23.41
C VAL A 503 17.60 -4.23 23.99
N GLY A 504 18.51 -3.57 24.68
CA GLY A 504 19.74 -4.14 25.23
C GLY A 504 20.90 -4.14 24.22
N GLU A 505 22.12 -4.23 24.74
CA GLU A 505 23.36 -4.08 23.96
C GLU A 505 23.51 -5.12 22.86
N ASP A 506 23.20 -6.39 23.16
CA ASP A 506 23.35 -7.49 22.19
C ASP A 506 22.39 -7.34 21.00
N ALA A 507 21.13 -7.02 21.28
CA ALA A 507 20.12 -6.80 20.23
C ALA A 507 20.40 -5.51 19.44
N PHE A 508 20.94 -4.49 20.11
CA PHE A 508 21.33 -3.27 19.42
C PHE A 508 22.50 -3.50 18.47
N THR A 509 23.54 -4.20 18.92
CA THR A 509 24.76 -4.44 18.14
C THR A 509 24.53 -5.42 16.98
N SER A 510 23.66 -6.41 17.16
CA SER A 510 23.30 -7.37 16.11
C SER A 510 22.25 -6.85 15.14
N GLY A 511 21.54 -5.76 15.48
CA GLY A 511 20.53 -5.12 14.63
C GLY A 511 21.12 -4.12 13.62
N ARG A 512 20.23 -3.45 12.89
CA ARG A 512 20.57 -2.45 11.86
C ARG A 512 20.29 -1.00 12.37
N TRP A 513 20.29 -0.78 13.69
CA TRP A 513 19.85 0.46 14.35
C TRP A 513 20.62 1.70 13.91
N GLN A 514 21.95 1.62 13.81
CA GLN A 514 22.76 2.75 13.37
C GLN A 514 22.46 3.09 11.90
N GLN A 515 22.34 2.09 11.04
CA GLN A 515 22.02 2.30 9.63
C GLN A 515 20.61 2.90 9.46
N ALA A 516 19.64 2.44 10.26
CA ALA A 516 18.29 2.99 10.25
C ALA A 516 18.26 4.46 10.69
N HIS A 517 18.97 4.78 11.76
CA HIS A 517 19.13 6.15 12.25
C HIS A 517 19.76 7.06 11.18
N ASP A 518 20.86 6.63 10.58
CA ASP A 518 21.59 7.42 9.59
C ASP A 518 20.74 7.64 8.33
N LEU A 519 20.02 6.59 7.89
CA LEU A 519 19.09 6.69 6.76
C LEU A 519 17.93 7.63 7.07
N LEU A 520 17.31 7.52 8.25
CA LEU A 520 16.23 8.43 8.66
C LEU A 520 16.70 9.89 8.62
N LEU A 521 17.85 10.18 9.22
CA LEU A 521 18.41 11.54 9.20
C LEU A 521 18.72 12.02 7.80
N ARG A 522 19.27 11.16 6.93
CA ARG A 522 19.51 11.48 5.52
C ARG A 522 18.22 11.92 4.85
N VAL A 523 17.17 11.08 4.82
CA VAL A 523 15.94 11.35 4.08
C VAL A 523 15.04 12.41 4.71
N ALA A 524 15.25 12.73 6.00
CA ALA A 524 14.51 13.76 6.73
C ALA A 524 15.20 15.12 6.76
N LEU A 525 16.50 15.22 6.42
CA LEU A 525 17.28 16.45 6.56
C LEU A 525 18.00 16.86 5.27
N ASP A 526 18.05 16.02 4.23
CA ASP A 526 18.64 16.41 2.95
C ASP A 526 17.87 17.59 2.36
N ALA A 527 18.59 18.54 1.78
CA ALA A 527 17.99 19.72 1.14
C ALA A 527 17.08 19.33 0.00
N ASP A 528 17.48 18.33 -0.78
CA ASP A 528 16.66 17.74 -1.83
C ASP A 528 15.74 16.68 -1.22
N TYR A 529 14.44 16.91 -1.38
CA TYR A 529 13.43 15.97 -0.86
C TYR A 529 13.51 14.62 -1.56
N THR A 530 13.78 13.56 -0.81
CA THR A 530 13.78 12.18 -1.32
C THR A 530 12.37 11.76 -1.72
N GLU A 531 12.17 11.34 -2.96
CA GLU A 531 10.84 10.99 -3.51
C GLU A 531 10.17 9.83 -2.76
N PHE A 532 10.94 8.79 -2.44
CA PHE A 532 10.52 7.68 -1.59
C PHE A 532 11.68 7.20 -0.71
N LEU A 533 11.42 6.98 0.58
CA LEU A 533 12.36 6.39 1.54
C LEU A 533 12.90 5.05 1.05
N THR A 534 12.02 4.26 0.43
CA THR A 534 12.35 2.90 -0.03
C THR A 534 13.41 2.88 -1.13
N LEU A 535 13.62 3.97 -1.89
CA LEU A 535 14.66 4.03 -2.91
C LEU A 535 16.07 3.94 -2.29
N PRO A 536 16.52 4.86 -1.40
CA PRO A 536 17.82 4.73 -0.76
C PRO A 536 17.87 3.58 0.27
N ALA A 537 16.74 3.17 0.85
CA ALA A 537 16.70 2.02 1.74
C ALA A 537 16.96 0.71 1.00
N TYR A 538 16.45 0.57 -0.22
CA TYR A 538 16.64 -0.62 -1.05
C TYR A 538 18.11 -0.86 -1.39
N GLU A 539 18.91 0.20 -1.52
CA GLU A 539 20.36 0.09 -1.74
C GLU A 539 21.10 -0.59 -0.57
N LEU A 540 20.51 -0.51 0.65
CA LEU A 540 21.07 -1.09 1.87
C LEU A 540 20.60 -2.53 2.14
N LEU A 541 19.61 -3.02 1.41
CA LEU A 541 19.22 -4.44 1.49
C LEU A 541 20.29 -5.31 0.84
N GLY A 542 20.56 -6.46 1.43
CA GLY A 542 21.53 -7.45 0.94
C GLY A 542 21.10 -8.09 -0.39
#